data_480a5783d3a415d0ae9191eb7d577e8c
#
_entry.id   480a5783d3a415d0ae9191eb7d577e8c
#
_cell.length_a   1.000
_cell.length_b   1.000
_cell.length_c   1.000
_cell.angle_alpha   90.00
_cell.angle_beta   90.00
_cell.angle_gamma   90.00
#
_symmetry.space_group_name_H-M   'P 1'
#
loop_
_entity.id
_entity.type
_entity.pdbx_description
1 polymer ?
#
loop_
_entity_poly.entity_id
_entity_poly.type
_entity_poly.pdbx_seq_one_letter_code
_entity_poly.pdbx_strand_id
1 'polypeptide(L)'
;GHYDEWASKLAASSAPNAPVINALEAGGIEHDEPHADHADHDGHDHGDGVNPHAWYSPAAVTAVADAVTAQLGELAPQAKDYFATRRSAFTTSLQPYDELIAKIKAGAAGKTYGATESVFDDMAAAVGLQNKTPAGFQAAASNETDPSPADLDAFLKLLNGKGVDVLIYNTQTEGSVPEQIRTAAQNAGIPVVNVTETVAPGAKSFEAWQVDQLTALAKALGVQP
;
A
#
# COMPACT_ATOMS: atom_id res chain seq x y z
N GLY A 1 -8.77 8.09 -5.02
CA GLY A 1 -7.90 7.65 -6.11
C GLY A 1 -8.66 6.91 -7.20
N HIS A 2 -7.98 6.34 -8.16
CA HIS A 2 -8.61 5.60 -9.25
C HIS A 2 -9.40 4.36 -8.80
N TYR A 3 -9.17 3.90 -7.61
CA TYR A 3 -9.84 2.75 -6.98
C TYR A 3 -11.33 3.00 -6.70
N ASP A 4 -11.73 4.26 -6.45
CA ASP A 4 -13.05 4.64 -5.94
C ASP A 4 -13.79 5.64 -6.84
N GLU A 5 -13.56 5.64 -8.13
CA GLU A 5 -14.22 6.59 -9.05
C GLU A 5 -15.75 6.54 -8.95
N TRP A 6 -16.33 5.37 -8.67
CA TRP A 6 -17.76 5.21 -8.42
C TRP A 6 -18.25 6.06 -7.24
N ALA A 7 -17.44 6.17 -6.18
CA ALA A 7 -17.79 6.95 -4.98
C ALA A 7 -17.83 8.45 -5.31
N SER A 8 -16.87 8.95 -6.09
CA SER A 8 -16.86 10.34 -6.56
C SER A 8 -18.08 10.67 -7.42
N LYS A 9 -18.46 9.77 -8.33
CA LYS A 9 -19.66 9.91 -9.18
C LYS A 9 -20.94 9.89 -8.35
N LEU A 10 -21.02 9.01 -7.35
CA LEU A 10 -22.16 8.92 -6.44
C LEU A 10 -22.28 10.17 -5.57
N ALA A 11 -21.18 10.63 -4.99
CA ALA A 11 -21.14 11.86 -4.19
C ALA A 11 -21.60 13.08 -5.00
N ALA A 12 -21.08 13.26 -6.22
CA ALA A 12 -21.46 14.36 -7.11
C ALA A 12 -22.95 14.36 -7.43
N SER A 13 -23.59 13.20 -7.58
CA SER A 13 -25.01 13.10 -7.89
C SER A 13 -25.93 13.22 -6.67
N SER A 14 -25.52 12.71 -5.51
CA SER A 14 -26.36 12.60 -4.31
C SER A 14 -26.12 13.73 -3.31
N ALA A 15 -24.93 14.30 -3.27
CA ALA A 15 -24.54 15.35 -2.34
C ALA A 15 -23.51 16.30 -2.98
N PRO A 16 -23.87 17.07 -4.03
CA PRO A 16 -22.94 17.84 -4.85
C PRO A 16 -22.16 18.91 -4.07
N ASN A 17 -22.63 19.28 -2.88
CA ASN A 17 -21.97 20.26 -2.02
C ASN A 17 -21.25 19.60 -0.82
N ALA A 18 -21.20 18.29 -0.74
CA ALA A 18 -20.44 17.62 0.32
C ALA A 18 -18.94 17.79 0.06
N PRO A 19 -18.16 18.15 1.08
CA PRO A 19 -16.71 18.15 0.94
C PRO A 19 -16.19 16.74 0.69
N VAL A 20 -15.23 16.61 -0.22
CA VAL A 20 -14.56 15.36 -0.57
C VAL A 20 -13.10 15.46 -0.15
N ILE A 21 -12.60 14.45 0.53
CA ILE A 21 -11.19 14.31 0.87
C ILE A 21 -10.63 13.19 0.02
N ASN A 22 -9.71 13.54 -0.89
CA ASN A 22 -8.96 12.56 -1.67
C ASN A 22 -7.74 12.13 -0.85
N ALA A 23 -7.62 10.83 -0.57
CA ALA A 23 -6.55 10.30 0.28
C ALA A 23 -5.17 10.42 -0.38
N LEU A 24 -5.07 10.27 -1.70
CA LEU A 24 -3.81 10.42 -2.43
C LEU A 24 -3.32 11.87 -2.37
N GLU A 25 -4.19 12.85 -2.68
CA GLU A 25 -3.88 14.27 -2.60
C GLU A 25 -3.51 14.69 -1.17
N ALA A 26 -4.32 14.28 -0.18
CA ALA A 26 -4.04 14.58 1.22
C ALA A 26 -2.71 14.00 1.68
N GLY A 27 -2.34 12.82 1.18
CA GLY A 27 -1.08 12.14 1.48
C GLY A 27 0.13 12.68 0.73
N GLY A 28 -0.05 13.64 -0.19
CA GLY A 28 1.03 14.14 -1.03
C GLY A 28 1.55 13.10 -2.02
N ILE A 29 0.74 12.10 -2.34
CA ILE A 29 1.02 11.13 -3.39
C ILE A 29 0.62 11.81 -4.69
N GLU A 30 1.61 12.42 -5.36
CA GLU A 30 1.40 13.22 -6.55
C GLU A 30 0.91 12.35 -7.70
N HIS A 31 -0.14 12.84 -8.37
CA HIS A 31 -0.40 12.44 -9.74
C HIS A 31 0.66 13.15 -10.60
N ASP A 32 1.42 12.45 -11.39
CA ASP A 32 2.07 13.05 -12.53
C ASP A 32 0.95 13.56 -13.47
N GLU A 33 0.54 14.81 -13.23
CA GLU A 33 -0.26 15.54 -14.21
C GLU A 33 0.57 15.55 -15.51
N PRO A 34 0.04 15.11 -16.65
CA PRO A 34 0.74 15.24 -17.91
C PRO A 34 0.97 16.73 -18.15
N HIS A 35 2.20 17.19 -17.96
CA HIS A 35 2.61 18.50 -18.41
C HIS A 35 2.33 18.56 -19.93
N ALA A 36 1.27 19.27 -20.30
CA ALA A 36 0.96 19.63 -21.66
C ALA A 36 2.10 20.53 -22.17
N ASP A 37 3.11 19.94 -22.74
CA ASP A 37 3.95 20.45 -23.80
C ASP A 37 5.09 19.45 -24.04
N HIS A 38 4.92 18.56 -25.00
CA HIS A 38 5.95 18.16 -25.97
C HIS A 38 5.33 17.18 -26.96
N ALA A 39 5.24 17.63 -28.19
CA ALA A 39 4.84 16.84 -29.34
C ALA A 39 5.82 15.70 -29.62
N ASP A 40 5.27 14.60 -30.14
CA ASP A 40 5.91 13.53 -30.90
C ASP A 40 7.00 12.72 -30.19
N HIS A 41 6.58 11.61 -29.54
CA HIS A 41 7.28 10.35 -29.68
C HIS A 41 6.30 9.17 -29.57
N ASP A 42 6.17 8.40 -30.66
CA ASP A 42 5.61 7.05 -30.67
C ASP A 42 6.33 6.19 -29.63
N GLY A 43 5.63 5.60 -28.69
CA GLY A 43 6.23 4.57 -27.87
C GLY A 43 5.60 4.40 -26.50
N HIS A 44 4.76 3.39 -26.40
CA HIS A 44 4.45 2.64 -25.19
C HIS A 44 4.10 3.48 -23.95
N ASP A 45 2.82 3.72 -23.82
CA ASP A 45 2.18 4.17 -22.61
C ASP A 45 2.42 3.12 -21.48
N HIS A 46 3.55 3.24 -20.79
CA HIS A 46 3.75 2.59 -19.52
C HIS A 46 2.97 3.44 -18.53
N GLY A 47 1.71 3.05 -18.30
CA GLY A 47 0.91 3.66 -17.26
C GLY A 47 1.65 3.55 -15.92
N ASP A 48 2.42 4.57 -15.59
CA ASP A 48 2.88 4.84 -14.23
C ASP A 48 1.65 5.23 -13.39
N GLY A 49 0.74 4.26 -13.22
CA GLY A 49 -0.43 4.43 -12.39
C GLY A 49 0.00 4.69 -10.96
N VAL A 50 -0.43 5.81 -10.41
CA VAL A 50 -0.26 6.10 -8.99
C VAL A 50 -0.81 4.92 -8.18
N ASN A 51 -0.03 4.41 -7.22
CA ASN A 51 -0.47 3.34 -6.34
C ASN A 51 -1.72 3.78 -5.56
N PRO A 52 -2.90 3.15 -5.74
CA PRO A 52 -4.13 3.61 -5.13
C PRO A 52 -4.22 3.28 -3.63
N HIS A 53 -3.31 2.47 -3.10
CA HIS A 53 -3.36 1.89 -1.76
C HIS A 53 -2.86 2.86 -0.66
N ALA A 54 -3.35 4.11 -0.66
CA ALA A 54 -2.92 5.19 0.25
C ALA A 54 -2.96 4.79 1.74
N TRP A 55 -3.82 3.85 2.13
CA TRP A 55 -3.90 3.37 3.52
C TRP A 55 -2.71 2.50 3.96
N TYR A 56 -1.84 2.14 3.04
CA TYR A 56 -0.53 1.52 3.34
C TYR A 56 0.61 2.54 3.47
N SER A 57 0.36 3.81 3.16
CA SER A 57 1.30 4.91 3.40
C SER A 57 1.09 5.50 4.80
N PRO A 58 2.04 5.37 5.75
CA PRO A 58 1.91 5.98 7.09
C PRO A 58 1.71 7.49 7.05
N ALA A 59 2.35 8.16 6.09
CA ALA A 59 2.20 9.59 5.89
C ALA A 59 0.78 9.95 5.44
N ALA A 60 0.24 9.21 4.46
CA ALA A 60 -1.11 9.44 3.97
C ALA A 60 -2.17 9.17 5.05
N VAL A 61 -2.03 8.11 5.84
CA VAL A 61 -2.93 7.81 6.98
C VAL A 61 -3.02 8.99 7.94
N THR A 62 -1.88 9.59 8.29
CA THR A 62 -1.83 10.76 9.18
C THR A 62 -2.47 11.98 8.51
N ALA A 63 -2.12 12.29 7.28
CA ALA A 63 -2.60 13.44 6.54
C ALA A 63 -4.13 13.38 6.31
N VAL A 64 -4.66 12.22 5.95
CA VAL A 64 -6.11 12.00 5.81
C VAL A 64 -6.83 12.23 7.14
N ALA A 65 -6.29 11.71 8.25
CA ALA A 65 -6.87 11.93 9.57
C ALA A 65 -6.89 13.43 9.96
N ASP A 66 -5.85 14.18 9.58
CA ASP A 66 -5.79 15.63 9.79
C ASP A 66 -6.81 16.36 8.91
N ALA A 67 -6.90 16.02 7.62
CA ALA A 67 -7.86 16.60 6.69
C ALA A 67 -9.31 16.35 7.13
N VAL A 68 -9.64 15.12 7.54
CA VAL A 68 -10.96 14.76 8.08
C VAL A 68 -11.28 15.59 9.33
N THR A 69 -10.31 15.73 10.25
CA THR A 69 -10.49 16.50 11.49
C THR A 69 -10.75 17.98 11.21
N ALA A 70 -9.99 18.57 10.29
CA ALA A 70 -10.16 19.96 9.88
C ALA A 70 -11.54 20.18 9.24
N GLN A 71 -11.91 19.34 8.29
CA GLN A 71 -13.18 19.44 7.57
C GLN A 71 -14.41 19.27 8.51
N LEU A 72 -14.36 18.33 9.42
CA LEU A 72 -15.41 18.14 10.43
C LEU A 72 -15.50 19.35 11.37
N GLY A 73 -14.36 19.97 11.72
CA GLY A 73 -14.32 21.20 12.51
C GLY A 73 -14.93 22.42 11.80
N GLU A 74 -14.84 22.48 10.46
CA GLU A 74 -15.52 23.51 9.64
C GLU A 74 -17.02 23.26 9.54
N LEU A 75 -17.43 22.02 9.33
CA LEU A 75 -18.84 21.63 9.22
C LEU A 75 -19.60 21.75 10.55
N ALA A 76 -18.94 21.53 11.66
CA ALA A 76 -19.52 21.59 13.00
C ALA A 76 -18.61 22.33 13.99
N PRO A 77 -18.48 23.68 13.89
CA PRO A 77 -17.56 24.47 14.71
C PRO A 77 -17.74 24.29 16.22
N GLN A 78 -18.97 24.03 16.66
CA GLN A 78 -19.30 23.77 18.07
C GLN A 78 -18.75 22.44 18.60
N ALA A 79 -18.34 21.52 17.72
CA ALA A 79 -17.76 20.22 18.08
C ALA A 79 -16.25 20.14 17.76
N LYS A 80 -15.60 21.26 17.44
CA LYS A 80 -14.19 21.29 17.03
C LYS A 80 -13.26 20.65 18.04
N ASP A 81 -13.45 20.95 19.35
CA ASP A 81 -12.63 20.39 20.43
C ASP A 81 -12.84 18.87 20.59
N TYR A 82 -14.05 18.38 20.32
CA TYR A 82 -14.34 16.96 20.29
C TYR A 82 -13.54 16.28 19.17
N PHE A 83 -13.57 16.83 17.96
CA PHE A 83 -12.82 16.25 16.83
C PHE A 83 -11.31 16.28 17.08
N ALA A 84 -10.76 17.36 17.61
CA ALA A 84 -9.36 17.46 18.00
C ALA A 84 -8.99 16.39 19.06
N THR A 85 -9.85 16.17 20.05
CA THR A 85 -9.65 15.11 21.05
C THR A 85 -9.66 13.72 20.41
N ARG A 86 -10.58 13.46 19.48
CA ARG A 86 -10.64 12.18 18.75
C ARG A 86 -9.42 11.98 17.86
N ARG A 87 -8.95 13.04 17.19
CA ARG A 87 -7.70 13.00 16.42
C ARG A 87 -6.48 12.66 17.29
N SER A 88 -6.38 13.26 18.48
CA SER A 88 -5.31 12.94 19.44
C SER A 88 -5.40 11.49 19.93
N ALA A 89 -6.60 10.97 20.18
CA ALA A 89 -6.80 9.58 20.57
C ALA A 89 -6.36 8.62 19.44
N PHE A 90 -6.66 8.94 18.18
CA PHE A 90 -6.20 8.16 17.03
C PHE A 90 -4.67 8.17 16.90
N THR A 91 -4.02 9.33 17.09
CA THR A 91 -2.55 9.39 17.13
C THR A 91 -1.98 8.47 18.22
N THR A 92 -2.61 8.44 19.37
CA THR A 92 -2.17 7.55 20.47
C THR A 92 -2.36 6.06 20.10
N SER A 93 -3.46 5.72 19.45
CA SER A 93 -3.70 4.33 19.02
C SER A 93 -2.73 3.86 17.93
N LEU A 94 -2.15 4.76 17.15
CA LEU A 94 -1.14 4.46 16.14
C LEU A 94 0.28 4.23 16.73
N GLN A 95 0.54 4.53 18.01
CA GLN A 95 1.89 4.39 18.60
C GLN A 95 2.52 3.01 18.38
N PRO A 96 1.83 1.87 18.62
CA PRO A 96 2.42 0.55 18.36
C PRO A 96 2.75 0.32 16.87
N TYR A 97 1.96 0.88 15.98
CA TYR A 97 2.19 0.85 14.54
C TYR A 97 3.45 1.64 14.15
N ASP A 98 3.58 2.87 14.63
CA ASP A 98 4.73 3.74 14.34
C ASP A 98 6.03 3.17 14.95
N GLU A 99 5.97 2.64 16.16
CA GLU A 99 7.11 1.99 16.83
C GLU A 99 7.60 0.76 16.03
N LEU A 100 6.67 -0.03 15.51
CA LEU A 100 7.01 -1.24 14.75
C LEU A 100 7.60 -0.89 13.39
N ILE A 101 7.08 0.13 12.70
CA ILE A 101 7.68 0.70 11.49
C ILE A 101 9.13 1.14 11.76
N ALA A 102 9.35 1.90 12.82
CA ALA A 102 10.69 2.37 13.19
C ALA A 102 11.65 1.21 13.49
N LYS A 103 11.20 0.17 14.21
CA LYS A 103 12.00 -1.04 14.50
C LYS A 103 12.36 -1.79 13.23
N ILE A 104 11.41 -2.02 12.33
CA ILE A 104 11.66 -2.71 11.06
C ILE A 104 12.64 -1.89 10.22
N LYS A 105 12.42 -0.59 10.09
CA LYS A 105 13.32 0.31 9.36
C LYS A 105 14.76 0.27 9.88
N ALA A 106 14.94 0.24 11.19
CA ALA A 106 16.27 0.16 11.80
C ALA A 106 16.92 -1.23 11.64
N GLY A 107 16.13 -2.31 11.75
CA GLY A 107 16.64 -3.69 11.77
C GLY A 107 16.71 -4.36 10.40
N ALA A 108 16.01 -3.84 9.38
CA ALA A 108 15.90 -4.45 8.05
C ALA A 108 16.45 -3.56 6.93
N ALA A 109 17.29 -2.57 7.26
CA ALA A 109 17.87 -1.67 6.26
C ALA A 109 18.58 -2.44 5.14
N GLY A 110 18.19 -2.15 3.90
CA GLY A 110 18.78 -2.78 2.70
C GLY A 110 18.26 -4.17 2.36
N LYS A 111 17.35 -4.73 3.16
CA LYS A 111 16.67 -5.99 2.81
C LYS A 111 15.71 -5.79 1.64
N THR A 112 15.46 -6.89 0.94
CA THR A 112 14.75 -6.89 -0.34
C THR A 112 13.44 -7.66 -0.23
N TYR A 113 12.46 -7.26 -1.03
CA TYR A 113 11.20 -8.01 -1.16
C TYR A 113 10.82 -8.22 -2.63
N GLY A 114 10.03 -9.27 -2.87
CA GLY A 114 9.20 -9.40 -4.04
C GLY A 114 7.74 -9.37 -3.62
N ALA A 115 6.84 -8.93 -4.50
CA ALA A 115 5.43 -8.84 -4.19
C ALA A 115 4.56 -9.36 -5.33
N THR A 116 3.40 -9.92 -4.99
CA THR A 116 2.41 -10.35 -6.00
C THR A 116 1.59 -9.18 -6.53
N GLU A 117 1.58 -8.04 -5.82
CA GLU A 117 0.90 -6.80 -6.15
C GLU A 117 1.55 -5.59 -5.48
N SER A 118 1.10 -4.38 -5.86
CA SER A 118 1.62 -3.11 -5.34
C SER A 118 1.03 -2.69 -3.98
N VAL A 119 0.08 -3.44 -3.41
CA VAL A 119 -0.66 -3.06 -2.20
C VAL A 119 0.23 -2.64 -1.02
N PHE A 120 1.40 -3.23 -0.87
CA PHE A 120 2.30 -3.01 0.25
C PHE A 120 3.48 -2.08 -0.07
N ASP A 121 3.60 -1.55 -1.30
CA ASP A 121 4.79 -0.85 -1.76
C ASP A 121 5.10 0.42 -0.94
N ASP A 122 4.09 1.22 -0.59
CA ASP A 122 4.27 2.41 0.24
C ASP A 122 4.75 2.07 1.65
N MET A 123 4.22 1.01 2.24
CA MET A 123 4.69 0.52 3.53
C MET A 123 6.11 -0.04 3.44
N ALA A 124 6.40 -0.81 2.39
CA ALA A 124 7.75 -1.33 2.15
C ALA A 124 8.78 -0.21 2.02
N ALA A 125 8.43 0.87 1.31
CA ALA A 125 9.25 2.07 1.22
C ALA A 125 9.42 2.76 2.58
N ALA A 126 8.35 2.89 3.38
CA ALA A 126 8.39 3.50 4.72
C ALA A 126 9.32 2.74 5.67
N VAL A 127 9.35 1.40 5.59
CA VAL A 127 10.26 0.56 6.39
C VAL A 127 11.63 0.33 5.75
N GLY A 128 11.90 0.92 4.56
CA GLY A 128 13.22 0.92 3.92
C GLY A 128 13.58 -0.38 3.18
N LEU A 129 12.60 -1.17 2.76
CA LEU A 129 12.81 -2.35 1.92
C LEU A 129 13.01 -1.95 0.45
N GLN A 130 13.74 -2.78 -0.29
CA GLN A 130 13.97 -2.60 -1.72
C GLN A 130 13.12 -3.58 -2.53
N ASN A 131 12.28 -3.07 -3.43
CA ASN A 131 11.51 -3.89 -4.35
C ASN A 131 12.44 -4.54 -5.39
N LYS A 132 12.31 -5.86 -5.55
CA LYS A 132 13.01 -6.67 -6.57
C LYS A 132 12.03 -7.40 -7.49
N THR A 133 10.72 -7.15 -7.36
CA THR A 133 9.73 -7.69 -8.28
C THR A 133 10.11 -7.28 -9.70
N PRO A 134 10.14 -8.19 -10.68
CA PRO A 134 10.42 -7.83 -12.06
C PRO A 134 9.44 -6.77 -12.55
N ALA A 135 9.96 -5.72 -13.21
CA ALA A 135 9.17 -4.55 -13.61
C ALA A 135 7.96 -4.92 -14.49
N GLY A 136 8.13 -5.84 -15.44
CA GLY A 136 7.01 -6.28 -16.27
C GLY A 136 5.93 -7.05 -15.50
N PHE A 137 6.32 -7.82 -14.47
CA PHE A 137 5.37 -8.47 -13.56
C PHE A 137 4.61 -7.42 -12.74
N GLN A 138 5.33 -6.46 -12.16
CA GLN A 138 4.72 -5.39 -11.38
C GLN A 138 3.75 -4.54 -12.20
N ALA A 139 4.14 -4.16 -13.43
CA ALA A 139 3.28 -3.40 -14.32
C ALA A 139 2.00 -4.18 -14.69
N ALA A 140 2.11 -5.49 -14.96
CA ALA A 140 0.94 -6.32 -15.22
C ALA A 140 0.00 -6.39 -14.03
N ALA A 141 0.54 -6.61 -12.81
CA ALA A 141 -0.24 -6.64 -11.57
C ALA A 141 -0.94 -5.29 -11.30
N SER A 142 -0.25 -4.15 -11.48
CA SER A 142 -0.85 -2.82 -11.31
C SER A 142 -1.96 -2.50 -12.33
N ASN A 143 -1.93 -3.14 -13.50
CA ASN A 143 -2.96 -3.00 -14.53
C ASN A 143 -4.03 -4.10 -14.46
N GLU A 144 -4.05 -4.92 -13.41
CA GLU A 144 -4.98 -6.05 -13.25
C GLU A 144 -4.98 -7.02 -14.45
N THR A 145 -3.79 -7.23 -15.04
CA THR A 145 -3.60 -8.12 -16.19
C THR A 145 -2.66 -9.28 -15.84
N ASP A 146 -2.74 -10.36 -16.59
CA ASP A 146 -1.78 -11.44 -16.46
C ASP A 146 -0.39 -11.00 -16.94
N PRO A 147 0.69 -11.33 -16.20
CA PRO A 147 2.05 -11.06 -16.65
C PRO A 147 2.40 -11.88 -17.89
N SER A 148 3.32 -11.36 -18.69
CA SER A 148 3.84 -12.15 -19.81
C SER A 148 4.54 -13.42 -19.30
N PRO A 149 4.62 -14.49 -20.09
CA PRO A 149 5.38 -15.70 -19.70
C PRO A 149 6.85 -15.41 -19.34
N ALA A 150 7.46 -14.39 -19.96
CA ALA A 150 8.83 -13.98 -19.68
C ALA A 150 8.95 -13.30 -18.32
N ASP A 151 8.00 -12.44 -17.94
CA ASP A 151 7.97 -11.74 -16.65
C ASP A 151 7.70 -12.71 -15.51
N LEU A 152 6.77 -13.64 -15.70
CA LEU A 152 6.52 -14.71 -14.75
C LEU A 152 7.77 -15.58 -14.55
N ASP A 153 8.43 -16.01 -15.62
CA ASP A 153 9.66 -16.81 -15.56
C ASP A 153 10.79 -16.03 -14.86
N ALA A 154 10.92 -14.73 -15.12
CA ALA A 154 11.88 -13.87 -14.43
C ALA A 154 11.64 -13.83 -12.92
N PHE A 155 10.39 -13.72 -12.48
CA PHE A 155 10.06 -13.72 -11.04
C PHE A 155 10.30 -15.10 -10.41
N LEU A 156 9.91 -16.17 -11.07
CA LEU A 156 10.19 -17.54 -10.59
C LEU A 156 11.70 -17.80 -10.45
N LYS A 157 12.51 -17.35 -11.41
CA LYS A 157 13.98 -17.44 -11.33
C LYS A 157 14.55 -16.63 -10.16
N LEU A 158 14.05 -15.43 -9.94
CA LEU A 158 14.43 -14.59 -8.79
C LEU A 158 14.17 -15.32 -7.47
N LEU A 159 12.98 -15.90 -7.30
CA LEU A 159 12.61 -16.63 -6.09
C LEU A 159 13.43 -17.92 -5.92
N ASN A 160 13.54 -18.74 -6.98
CA ASN A 160 14.33 -19.97 -6.96
C ASN A 160 15.82 -19.70 -6.63
N GLY A 161 16.34 -18.55 -7.06
CA GLY A 161 17.68 -18.07 -6.75
C GLY A 161 17.83 -17.42 -5.37
N LYS A 162 16.75 -17.36 -4.57
CA LYS A 162 16.70 -16.64 -3.28
C LYS A 162 17.11 -15.16 -3.41
N GLY A 163 16.65 -14.52 -4.47
CA GLY A 163 17.02 -13.15 -4.80
C GLY A 163 16.27 -12.08 -3.98
N VAL A 164 15.39 -12.49 -3.06
CA VAL A 164 14.70 -11.62 -2.10
C VAL A 164 14.73 -12.21 -0.70
N ASP A 165 14.64 -11.34 0.31
CA ASP A 165 14.59 -11.72 1.73
C ASP A 165 13.19 -12.15 2.16
N VAL A 166 12.14 -11.64 1.51
CA VAL A 166 10.75 -11.92 1.83
C VAL A 166 9.87 -11.80 0.59
N LEU A 167 8.81 -12.60 0.52
CA LEU A 167 7.71 -12.42 -0.43
C LEU A 167 6.52 -11.78 0.31
N ILE A 168 6.00 -10.67 -0.21
CA ILE A 168 4.72 -10.08 0.20
C ILE A 168 3.63 -10.67 -0.69
N TYR A 169 2.65 -11.31 -0.08
CA TYR A 169 1.58 -12.02 -0.77
C TYR A 169 0.22 -11.44 -0.38
N ASN A 170 -0.49 -10.86 -1.34
CA ASN A 170 -1.87 -10.44 -1.13
C ASN A 170 -2.79 -11.66 -1.13
N THR A 171 -3.45 -11.93 -0.01
CA THR A 171 -4.33 -13.09 0.14
C THR A 171 -5.71 -12.88 -0.49
N GLN A 172 -6.01 -11.69 -0.95
CA GLN A 172 -7.27 -11.33 -1.61
C GLN A 172 -7.14 -11.38 -3.14
N THR A 173 -5.93 -11.51 -3.67
CA THR A 173 -5.72 -11.77 -5.10
C THR A 173 -5.92 -13.25 -5.38
N GLU A 174 -6.89 -13.53 -6.24
CA GLU A 174 -7.18 -14.89 -6.72
C GLU A 174 -6.45 -15.17 -8.02
N GLY A 175 -6.12 -16.43 -8.26
CA GLY A 175 -5.55 -16.88 -9.54
C GLY A 175 -4.36 -17.81 -9.41
N SER A 176 -4.03 -18.47 -10.53
CA SER A 176 -2.95 -19.45 -10.57
C SER A 176 -1.55 -18.80 -10.52
N VAL A 177 -1.41 -17.58 -11.01
CA VAL A 177 -0.11 -16.88 -11.03
C VAL A 177 0.35 -16.50 -9.63
N PRO A 178 -0.43 -15.80 -8.80
CA PRO A 178 -0.05 -15.52 -7.41
C PRO A 178 0.27 -16.78 -6.61
N GLU A 179 -0.53 -17.84 -6.79
CA GLU A 179 -0.30 -19.13 -6.12
C GLU A 179 1.01 -19.78 -6.55
N GLN A 180 1.37 -19.70 -7.81
CA GLN A 180 2.63 -20.22 -8.33
C GLN A 180 3.82 -19.46 -7.75
N ILE A 181 3.75 -18.15 -7.65
CA ILE A 181 4.77 -17.29 -7.03
C ILE A 181 4.93 -17.64 -5.54
N ARG A 182 3.82 -17.75 -4.80
CA ARG A 182 3.83 -18.15 -3.39
C ARG A 182 4.49 -19.52 -3.19
N THR A 183 4.10 -20.47 -4.01
CA THR A 183 4.66 -21.85 -3.96
C THR A 183 6.16 -21.85 -4.25
N ALA A 184 6.61 -21.09 -5.24
CA ALA A 184 8.03 -20.98 -5.57
C ALA A 184 8.85 -20.38 -4.40
N ALA A 185 8.34 -19.32 -3.76
CA ALA A 185 8.97 -18.72 -2.58
C ALA A 185 9.08 -19.74 -1.42
N GLN A 186 7.99 -20.43 -1.12
CA GLN A 186 7.96 -21.46 -0.06
C GLN A 186 8.96 -22.59 -0.34
N ASN A 187 9.00 -23.10 -1.56
CA ASN A 187 9.94 -24.16 -1.97
C ASN A 187 11.40 -23.70 -1.89
N ALA A 188 11.67 -22.44 -2.16
CA ALA A 188 12.99 -21.83 -2.00
C ALA A 188 13.34 -21.51 -0.53
N GLY A 189 12.40 -21.65 0.41
CA GLY A 189 12.58 -21.30 1.82
C GLY A 189 12.59 -19.78 2.06
N ILE A 190 12.01 -18.99 1.17
CA ILE A 190 11.80 -17.56 1.36
C ILE A 190 10.57 -17.37 2.24
N PRO A 191 10.65 -16.60 3.34
CA PRO A 191 9.48 -16.27 4.15
C PRO A 191 8.39 -15.60 3.32
N VAL A 192 7.14 -15.99 3.53
CA VAL A 192 5.97 -15.37 2.90
C VAL A 192 5.18 -14.59 3.95
N VAL A 193 4.97 -13.32 3.72
CA VAL A 193 4.15 -12.44 4.56
C VAL A 193 2.83 -12.19 3.84
N ASN A 194 1.76 -12.62 4.48
CA ASN A 194 0.41 -12.40 3.98
C ASN A 194 -0.05 -10.99 4.32
N VAL A 195 -0.60 -10.30 3.34
CA VAL A 195 -1.24 -8.99 3.48
C VAL A 195 -2.64 -9.03 2.89
N THR A 196 -3.47 -8.05 3.21
CA THR A 196 -4.82 -7.89 2.67
C THR A 196 -5.06 -6.44 2.30
N GLU A 197 -5.80 -6.15 1.26
CA GLU A 197 -6.20 -4.79 0.86
C GLU A 197 -7.20 -4.18 1.84
N THR A 198 -8.12 -4.99 2.32
CA THR A 198 -9.15 -4.58 3.27
C THR A 198 -8.82 -5.06 4.68
N VAL A 199 -9.40 -4.40 5.68
CA VAL A 199 -9.26 -4.82 7.08
C VAL A 199 -9.64 -6.29 7.22
N ALA A 200 -8.70 -7.10 7.71
CA ALA A 200 -8.90 -8.54 7.79
C ALA A 200 -10.09 -8.91 8.69
N PRO A 201 -10.85 -9.95 8.36
CA PRO A 201 -11.95 -10.42 9.20
C PRO A 201 -11.46 -10.71 10.62
N GLY A 202 -12.14 -10.12 11.61
CA GLY A 202 -11.78 -10.25 13.03
C GLY A 202 -10.79 -9.24 13.57
N ALA A 203 -10.15 -8.42 12.73
CA ALA A 203 -9.36 -7.29 13.19
C ALA A 203 -10.27 -6.27 13.90
N LYS A 204 -9.79 -5.77 15.05
CA LYS A 204 -10.59 -4.88 15.91
C LYS A 204 -10.57 -3.43 15.44
N SER A 205 -9.55 -3.05 14.70
CA SER A 205 -9.34 -1.69 14.21
C SER A 205 -8.33 -1.68 13.05
N PHE A 206 -8.20 -0.53 12.39
CA PHE A 206 -7.19 -0.30 11.36
C PHE A 206 -5.77 -0.53 11.89
N GLU A 207 -5.44 0.08 13.01
CA GLU A 207 -4.10 -0.01 13.61
C GLU A 207 -3.76 -1.45 14.05
N ALA A 208 -4.72 -2.19 14.61
CA ALA A 208 -4.52 -3.58 14.99
C ALA A 208 -4.23 -4.47 13.76
N TRP A 209 -4.98 -4.27 12.68
CA TRP A 209 -4.76 -4.95 11.41
C TRP A 209 -3.36 -4.69 10.83
N GLN A 210 -2.94 -3.42 10.79
CA GLN A 210 -1.61 -3.05 10.29
C GLN A 210 -0.49 -3.60 11.18
N VAL A 211 -0.64 -3.54 12.51
CA VAL A 211 0.34 -4.07 13.48
C VAL A 211 0.51 -5.58 13.30
N ASP A 212 -0.57 -6.32 13.04
CA ASP A 212 -0.49 -7.77 12.83
C ASP A 212 0.35 -8.11 11.58
N GLN A 213 0.14 -7.39 10.47
CA GLN A 213 0.92 -7.57 9.23
C GLN A 213 2.39 -7.18 9.41
N LEU A 214 2.65 -6.02 10.04
CA LEU A 214 4.01 -5.56 10.34
C LEU A 214 4.74 -6.50 11.32
N THR A 215 4.02 -7.09 12.29
CA THR A 215 4.58 -8.09 13.19
C THR A 215 5.02 -9.34 12.42
N ALA A 216 4.24 -9.79 11.45
CA ALA A 216 4.60 -10.90 10.58
C ALA A 216 5.83 -10.55 9.72
N LEU A 217 5.88 -9.34 9.18
CA LEU A 217 7.02 -8.84 8.41
C LEU A 217 8.29 -8.76 9.26
N ALA A 218 8.22 -8.17 10.46
CA ALA A 218 9.35 -8.08 11.38
C ALA A 218 9.96 -9.49 11.64
N LYS A 219 9.12 -10.45 11.99
CA LYS A 219 9.54 -11.84 12.21
C LYS A 219 10.19 -12.46 10.96
N ALA A 220 9.60 -12.27 9.78
CA ALA A 220 10.13 -12.77 8.51
C ALA A 220 11.52 -12.20 8.20
N LEU A 221 11.76 -10.95 8.57
CA LEU A 221 13.04 -10.26 8.38
C LEU A 221 14.04 -10.48 9.53
N GLY A 222 13.68 -11.24 10.59
CA GLY A 222 14.53 -11.46 11.76
C GLY A 222 14.65 -10.27 12.70
N VAL A 223 13.70 -9.33 12.62
CA VAL A 223 13.59 -8.17 13.51
C VAL A 223 12.66 -8.51 14.69
N GLN A 224 13.06 -8.16 15.91
CA GLN A 224 12.18 -8.34 17.07
C GLN A 224 11.05 -7.29 17.04
N PRO A 225 9.77 -7.73 17.04
CA PRO A 225 8.62 -6.81 17.02
C PRO A 225 8.53 -5.89 18.23
#